data_c0f4544605a5bc61fc7a329e1c1088ea
#
_entry.id   c0f4544605a5bc61fc7a329e1c1088ea
#
_cell.length_a   1.000
_cell.length_b   1.000
_cell.length_c   1.000
_cell.angle_alpha   90.00
_cell.angle_beta   90.00
_cell.angle_gamma   90.00
#
_symmetry.space_group_name_H-M   'P 1'
#
loop_
_entity.id
_entity.type
_entity.pdbx_description
1 polymer ?
#
loop_
_entity_poly.entity_id
_entity_poly.type
_entity_poly.pdbx_seq_one_letter_code
_entity_poly.pdbx_strand_id
1 'polypeptide(L)'
;MRFPRIRIGRPQRLAALLLIFFLAECLWVVNRQQLSQQDYRYAECGRQMWERPSPLAGYFTTCGNLNGDGTFAYRLAGFPLTVQRLVLLGADKLRKPENRLYAEGTLHGSTWEARHELFSVKYLLHLPFIFFAIWLGGGLWWVARRLFGNEGGFFALGLYCFCPAIVRFAVTPNNEVLAMWGLYGVIYTAMGVAHAMQSPRRKWRPRIALLTIALGLTAAAHVLAAIIGFILGSIWMLYLAERRRSYVMQIMIFSAVGALAILFAFYAFRPEPFSYVFTGGAARFWFSLEGATRFFTNIADGPIVVTTLVALFLYVAIRRCRYFGNTAPLAMALLLFPLITTQTVSTPWLWALPFLFTFLGGVFADALETRQRKLFLGLSGAILLTQAILCLTLLPEIAQ
;
A
#
# COMPACT_ATOMS: atom_id res chain seq x y z
N MET A 1 18.61 1.67 28.09
CA MET A 1 18.04 0.79 27.06
C MET A 1 19.09 0.52 25.99
N ARG A 2 19.60 -0.72 25.87
CA ARG A 2 20.53 -1.09 24.78
C ARG A 2 19.68 -1.43 23.55
N PHE A 3 19.71 -0.59 22.53
CA PHE A 3 19.11 -0.93 21.25
C PHE A 3 19.77 -2.20 20.70
N PRO A 4 18.99 -3.21 20.31
CA PRO A 4 19.56 -4.41 19.70
C PRO A 4 20.33 -4.01 18.43
N ARG A 5 21.61 -4.35 18.33
CA ARG A 5 22.41 -4.15 17.13
C ARG A 5 21.79 -5.00 16.01
N ILE A 6 21.06 -4.38 15.11
CA ILE A 6 20.48 -5.03 13.93
C ILE A 6 21.65 -5.40 13.01
N ARG A 7 22.05 -6.68 13.02
CA ARG A 7 23.01 -7.20 12.05
C ARG A 7 22.30 -7.36 10.71
N ILE A 8 22.53 -6.42 9.80
CA ILE A 8 22.01 -6.47 8.45
C ILE A 8 22.82 -7.51 7.66
N GLY A 9 22.22 -8.68 7.39
CA GLY A 9 22.83 -9.74 6.60
C GLY A 9 22.85 -9.43 5.09
N ARG A 10 23.58 -10.22 4.31
CA ARG A 10 23.64 -10.07 2.84
C ARG A 10 22.25 -10.02 2.16
N PRO A 11 21.27 -10.88 2.52
CA PRO A 11 19.94 -10.82 1.89
C PRO A 11 19.22 -9.51 2.12
N GLN A 12 19.29 -8.93 3.33
CA GLN A 12 18.66 -7.65 3.62
C GLN A 12 19.27 -6.49 2.83
N ARG A 13 20.59 -6.53 2.60
CA ARG A 13 21.29 -5.50 1.80
C ARG A 13 20.84 -5.53 0.34
N LEU A 14 20.69 -6.72 -0.25
CA LEU A 14 20.19 -6.87 -1.62
C LEU A 14 18.74 -6.41 -1.74
N ALA A 15 17.86 -6.75 -0.79
CA ALA A 15 16.48 -6.27 -0.77
C ALA A 15 16.43 -4.74 -0.62
N ALA A 16 17.25 -4.16 0.26
CA ALA A 16 17.36 -2.72 0.41
C ALA A 16 17.84 -2.04 -0.88
N LEU A 17 18.77 -2.65 -1.61
CA LEU A 17 19.25 -2.12 -2.89
C LEU A 17 18.15 -2.10 -3.94
N LEU A 18 17.31 -3.13 -4.06
CA LEU A 18 16.16 -3.14 -4.96
C LEU A 18 15.15 -2.04 -4.58
N LEU A 19 14.87 -1.85 -3.29
CA LEU A 19 13.98 -0.79 -2.82
C LEU A 19 14.56 0.61 -3.05
N ILE A 20 15.88 0.79 -2.95
CA ILE A 20 16.56 2.05 -3.30
C ILE A 20 16.44 2.31 -4.81
N PHE A 21 16.57 1.27 -5.63
CA PHE A 21 16.37 1.39 -7.06
C PHE A 21 14.94 1.81 -7.40
N PHE A 22 13.96 1.16 -6.80
CA PHE A 22 12.54 1.55 -6.91
C PHE A 22 12.29 3.01 -6.46
N LEU A 23 12.91 3.43 -5.35
CA LEU A 23 12.86 4.84 -4.92
C LEU A 23 13.44 5.77 -5.99
N ALA A 24 14.57 5.40 -6.61
CA ALA A 24 15.20 6.19 -7.66
C ALA A 24 14.30 6.31 -8.90
N GLU A 25 13.63 5.23 -9.32
CA GLU A 25 12.63 5.25 -10.40
C GLU A 25 11.48 6.20 -10.07
N CYS A 26 10.89 6.07 -8.88
CA CYS A 26 9.80 6.95 -8.44
C CYS A 26 10.22 8.42 -8.40
N LEU A 27 11.40 8.73 -7.85
CA LEU A 27 11.92 10.10 -7.80
C LEU A 27 12.22 10.66 -9.19
N TRP A 28 12.70 9.82 -10.10
CA TRP A 28 12.94 10.23 -11.49
C TRP A 28 11.63 10.61 -12.19
N VAL A 29 10.56 9.82 -11.99
CA VAL A 29 9.21 10.13 -12.51
C VAL A 29 8.68 11.42 -11.90
N VAL A 30 8.68 11.52 -10.57
CA VAL A 30 8.22 12.75 -9.87
C VAL A 30 8.99 13.98 -10.36
N ASN A 31 10.30 13.89 -10.62
CA ASN A 31 11.06 15.02 -11.09
C ASN A 31 10.59 15.55 -12.46
N ARG A 32 10.11 14.67 -13.33
CA ARG A 32 9.67 15.02 -14.69
C ARG A 32 8.18 15.30 -14.81
N GLN A 33 7.37 14.68 -13.97
CA GLN A 33 5.91 14.85 -13.96
C GLN A 33 5.53 16.29 -13.61
N GLN A 34 4.55 16.85 -14.28
CA GLN A 34 3.92 18.12 -13.88
C GLN A 34 2.84 17.85 -12.83
N LEU A 35 2.63 18.82 -11.94
CA LEU A 35 1.54 18.73 -10.96
C LEU A 35 0.19 18.75 -11.69
N SER A 36 -0.59 17.72 -11.49
CA SER A 36 -1.94 17.57 -12.04
C SER A 36 -2.98 18.32 -11.20
N GLN A 37 -4.16 18.54 -11.75
CA GLN A 37 -5.29 19.11 -10.99
C GLN A 37 -5.64 18.24 -9.77
N GLN A 38 -5.45 16.93 -9.86
CA GLN A 38 -5.65 16.01 -8.75
C GLN A 38 -4.63 16.26 -7.64
N ASP A 39 -3.36 16.50 -7.99
CA ASP A 39 -2.30 16.79 -7.01
C ASP A 39 -2.61 18.05 -6.21
N TYR A 40 -3.03 19.11 -6.90
CA TYR A 40 -3.46 20.35 -6.24
C TYR A 40 -4.64 20.11 -5.29
N ARG A 41 -5.62 19.28 -5.69
CA ARG A 41 -6.75 18.92 -4.85
C ARG A 41 -6.30 18.17 -3.59
N TYR A 42 -5.41 17.18 -3.72
CA TYR A 42 -4.85 16.45 -2.56
C TYR A 42 -4.07 17.37 -1.63
N ALA A 43 -3.27 18.26 -2.20
CA ALA A 43 -2.48 19.21 -1.45
C ALA A 43 -3.35 20.22 -0.69
N GLU A 44 -4.33 20.83 -1.35
CA GLU A 44 -5.23 21.81 -0.74
C GLU A 44 -6.09 21.17 0.35
N CYS A 45 -6.80 20.10 0.00
CA CYS A 45 -7.66 19.39 0.94
C CYS A 45 -6.88 18.82 2.12
N GLY A 46 -5.71 18.26 1.85
CA GLY A 46 -4.85 17.74 2.90
C GLY A 46 -4.37 18.81 3.88
N ARG A 47 -3.96 19.98 3.38
CA ARG A 47 -3.60 21.12 4.22
C ARG A 47 -4.78 21.64 5.03
N GLN A 48 -5.93 21.80 4.39
CA GLN A 48 -7.14 22.24 5.11
C GLN A 48 -7.49 21.29 6.26
N MET A 49 -7.30 19.98 6.08
CA MET A 49 -7.52 18.97 7.14
C MET A 49 -6.61 19.12 8.35
N TRP A 50 -5.45 19.72 8.21
CA TRP A 50 -4.52 19.97 9.32
C TRP A 50 -4.61 21.39 9.86
N GLU A 51 -4.75 22.37 8.97
CA GLU A 51 -4.62 23.79 9.31
C GLU A 51 -5.94 24.42 9.73
N ARG A 52 -7.06 23.90 9.21
CA ARG A 52 -8.41 24.38 9.49
C ARG A 52 -9.36 23.22 9.73
N PRO A 53 -9.30 22.55 10.87
CA PRO A 53 -10.23 21.50 11.20
C PRO A 53 -11.64 22.06 11.33
N SER A 54 -12.26 22.38 10.19
CA SER A 54 -13.62 22.88 10.13
C SER A 54 -14.59 21.81 10.63
N PRO A 55 -15.59 22.19 11.42
CA PRO A 55 -16.67 21.31 11.82
C PRO A 55 -17.61 20.91 10.68
N LEU A 56 -17.52 21.57 9.53
CA LEU A 56 -18.56 21.50 8.52
C LEU A 56 -18.43 20.26 7.64
N ALA A 57 -19.54 19.58 7.44
CA ALA A 57 -19.66 18.44 6.53
C ALA A 57 -19.25 18.81 5.10
N GLY A 58 -19.51 20.05 4.67
CA GLY A 58 -19.12 20.58 3.37
C GLY A 58 -17.63 20.48 3.04
N TYR A 59 -16.78 20.52 4.06
CA TYR A 59 -15.35 20.30 3.94
C TYR A 59 -15.01 18.88 3.44
N PHE A 60 -15.64 17.84 4.00
CA PHE A 60 -15.44 16.47 3.57
C PHE A 60 -16.15 16.16 2.24
N THR A 61 -17.22 16.89 1.91
CA THR A 61 -17.93 16.73 0.64
C THR A 61 -17.24 17.44 -0.52
N THR A 62 -16.55 18.55 -0.28
CA THR A 62 -15.82 19.29 -1.32
C THR A 62 -14.44 18.70 -1.60
N CYS A 63 -13.77 18.17 -0.57
CA CYS A 63 -12.43 17.64 -0.68
C CYS A 63 -12.38 16.14 -1.00
N GLY A 64 -13.33 15.35 -0.54
CA GLY A 64 -13.40 13.92 -0.81
C GLY A 64 -14.63 13.58 -1.64
N ASN A 65 -14.49 12.77 -2.65
CA ASN A 65 -15.60 11.94 -3.07
C ASN A 65 -15.73 10.89 -1.97
N LEU A 66 -16.67 11.10 -1.05
CA LEU A 66 -16.88 10.23 0.12
C LEU A 66 -17.39 8.84 -0.23
N ASN A 67 -17.38 8.48 -1.50
CA ASN A 67 -17.80 7.19 -2.02
C ASN A 67 -16.79 6.05 -1.68
N GLY A 68 -16.30 6.01 -0.45
CA GLY A 68 -15.38 4.99 0.05
C GLY A 68 -13.93 5.41 0.14
N ASP A 69 -13.57 6.56 -0.43
CA ASP A 69 -12.27 7.16 -0.26
C ASP A 69 -12.17 7.77 1.13
N GLY A 70 -11.25 7.22 1.94
CA GLY A 70 -10.98 7.73 3.26
C GLY A 70 -10.17 9.02 3.25
N THR A 71 -10.14 9.67 4.39
CA THR A 71 -9.39 10.93 4.58
C THR A 71 -7.89 10.72 4.72
N PHE A 72 -7.41 9.47 4.83
CA PHE A 72 -6.02 9.17 5.12
C PHE A 72 -5.06 9.69 4.04
N ALA A 73 -5.37 9.47 2.76
CA ALA A 73 -4.51 9.94 1.68
C ALA A 73 -4.41 11.48 1.65
N TYR A 74 -5.52 12.19 1.86
CA TYR A 74 -5.51 13.66 1.95
C TYR A 74 -4.66 14.15 3.13
N ARG A 75 -4.85 13.56 4.32
CA ARG A 75 -4.05 13.90 5.50
C ARG A 75 -2.57 13.59 5.29
N LEU A 76 -2.27 12.49 4.64
CA LEU A 76 -0.90 12.08 4.32
C LEU A 76 -0.24 13.06 3.33
N ALA A 77 -0.97 13.50 2.30
CA ALA A 77 -0.52 14.48 1.34
C ALA A 77 -0.27 15.86 1.97
N GLY A 78 -1.20 16.31 2.83
CA GLY A 78 -1.13 17.62 3.45
C GLY A 78 -0.14 17.74 4.61
N PHE A 79 0.18 16.65 5.29
CA PHE A 79 1.04 16.68 6.49
C PHE A 79 2.42 17.31 6.25
N PRO A 80 3.23 16.88 5.25
CA PRO A 80 4.53 17.49 5.01
C PRO A 80 4.44 18.96 4.60
N LEU A 81 3.40 19.32 3.85
CA LEU A 81 3.16 20.70 3.42
C LEU A 81 2.83 21.60 4.61
N THR A 82 1.99 21.13 5.53
CA THR A 82 1.67 21.85 6.77
C THR A 82 2.89 21.98 7.67
N VAL A 83 3.70 20.92 7.79
CA VAL A 83 4.96 20.98 8.57
C VAL A 83 5.91 22.00 7.97
N GLN A 84 6.13 21.99 6.64
CA GLN A 84 6.96 23.00 5.98
C GLN A 84 6.48 24.42 6.28
N ARG A 85 5.17 24.64 6.15
CA ARG A 85 4.57 25.94 6.46
C ARG A 85 4.81 26.37 7.91
N LEU A 86 4.61 25.48 8.88
CA LEU A 86 4.84 25.78 10.29
C LEU A 86 6.31 26.11 10.58
N VAL A 87 7.24 25.41 9.93
CA VAL A 87 8.68 25.68 10.04
C VAL A 87 9.02 27.05 9.47
N LEU A 88 8.51 27.39 8.29
CA LEU A 88 8.73 28.68 7.65
C LEU A 88 8.14 29.83 8.47
N LEU A 89 6.93 29.67 9.00
CA LEU A 89 6.32 30.66 9.90
C LEU A 89 7.10 30.83 11.20
N GLY A 90 7.57 29.72 11.79
CA GLY A 90 8.41 29.75 12.98
C GLY A 90 9.73 30.48 12.73
N ALA A 91 10.38 30.18 11.62
CA ALA A 91 11.61 30.84 11.21
C ALA A 91 11.40 32.35 10.93
N ASP A 92 10.25 32.71 10.34
CA ASP A 92 9.94 34.11 10.01
C ASP A 92 9.62 34.92 11.29
N LYS A 93 8.99 34.33 12.30
CA LYS A 93 8.77 34.96 13.60
C LYS A 93 10.08 35.26 14.35
N LEU A 94 11.14 34.51 14.10
CA LEU A 94 12.47 34.75 14.70
C LEU A 94 13.23 35.88 13.98
N ARG A 95 12.76 36.35 12.80
CA ARG A 95 13.34 37.49 12.11
C ARG A 95 12.85 38.80 12.68
N LYS A 96 13.66 39.85 12.53
CA LYS A 96 13.24 41.20 12.86
C LYS A 96 11.98 41.58 12.10
N PRO A 97 11.04 42.36 12.70
CA PRO A 97 9.75 42.72 12.05
C PRO A 97 9.91 43.28 10.63
N GLU A 98 10.96 44.07 10.43
CA GLU A 98 11.30 44.73 9.15
C GLU A 98 11.66 43.71 8.03
N ASN A 99 12.15 42.52 8.39
CA ASN A 99 12.63 41.48 7.47
C ASN A 99 11.70 40.27 7.40
N ARG A 100 10.47 40.37 7.92
CA ARG A 100 9.49 39.28 7.85
C ARG A 100 8.99 39.12 6.41
N LEU A 101 9.05 37.89 5.92
CA LEU A 101 8.65 37.52 4.55
C LEU A 101 7.14 37.30 4.44
N TYR A 102 6.50 36.98 5.56
CA TYR A 102 5.07 36.66 5.62
C TYR A 102 4.36 37.71 6.49
N ALA A 103 3.58 38.59 5.88
CA ALA A 103 2.70 39.47 6.64
C ALA A 103 1.61 38.65 7.35
N GLU A 104 1.26 39.03 8.58
CA GLU A 104 0.15 38.40 9.32
C GLU A 104 -1.10 38.44 8.49
N GLY A 105 -1.64 37.29 8.12
CA GLY A 105 -2.86 37.12 7.34
C GLY A 105 -2.71 36.77 5.87
N THR A 106 -1.53 36.91 5.25
CA THR A 106 -1.35 36.65 3.81
C THR A 106 -1.15 35.18 3.43
N LEU A 107 -1.01 34.28 4.40
CA LEU A 107 -0.91 32.84 4.15
C LEU A 107 -2.24 32.18 3.75
N HIS A 108 -3.26 32.95 3.45
CA HIS A 108 -4.55 32.47 2.94
C HIS A 108 -4.63 32.42 1.41
N GLY A 109 -3.60 32.88 0.71
CA GLY A 109 -3.54 32.82 -0.72
C GLY A 109 -3.13 31.46 -1.23
N SER A 110 -3.66 31.08 -2.37
CA SER A 110 -3.36 29.93 -3.19
C SER A 110 -1.91 29.87 -3.75
N THR A 111 -0.99 30.59 -3.16
CA THR A 111 0.40 30.63 -3.61
C THR A 111 1.14 29.42 -3.06
N TRP A 112 1.00 28.31 -3.76
CA TRP A 112 1.72 27.07 -3.56
C TRP A 112 3.23 27.22 -3.76
N GLU A 113 3.63 28.23 -4.51
CA GLU A 113 5.00 28.58 -4.81
C GLU A 113 5.40 29.84 -4.03
N ALA A 114 5.61 29.66 -2.73
CA ALA A 114 6.31 30.69 -1.98
C ALA A 114 7.77 30.75 -2.47
N ARG A 115 8.27 31.95 -2.81
CA ARG A 115 9.64 32.19 -3.29
C ARG A 115 10.77 31.67 -2.37
N HIS A 116 10.44 31.10 -1.22
CA HIS A 116 11.35 30.63 -0.18
C HIS A 116 10.98 29.26 0.37
N GLU A 117 10.46 28.36 -0.47
CA GLU A 117 10.20 26.98 -0.08
C GLU A 117 11.51 26.25 0.25
N LEU A 118 11.53 25.54 1.41
CA LEU A 118 12.66 24.68 1.76
C LEU A 118 12.76 23.49 0.81
N PHE A 119 11.61 22.93 0.46
CA PHE A 119 11.49 21.82 -0.48
C PHE A 119 10.36 22.08 -1.45
N SER A 120 10.52 21.65 -2.68
CA SER A 120 9.47 21.73 -3.68
C SER A 120 8.22 21.00 -3.21
N VAL A 121 7.05 21.64 -3.35
CA VAL A 121 5.72 21.08 -3.05
C VAL A 121 5.54 19.71 -3.71
N LYS A 122 6.03 19.56 -4.92
CA LYS A 122 6.00 18.33 -5.69
C LYS A 122 6.57 17.13 -4.92
N TYR A 123 7.78 17.25 -4.38
CA TYR A 123 8.38 16.16 -3.60
C TYR A 123 7.65 15.92 -2.28
N LEU A 124 7.27 16.97 -1.57
CA LEU A 124 6.56 16.84 -0.29
C LEU A 124 5.23 16.13 -0.44
N LEU A 125 4.54 16.37 -1.56
CA LEU A 125 3.25 15.78 -1.86
C LEU A 125 3.36 14.27 -2.18
N HIS A 126 4.35 13.88 -2.99
CA HIS A 126 4.46 12.51 -3.53
C HIS A 126 5.26 11.56 -2.61
N LEU A 127 6.28 12.07 -1.89
CA LEU A 127 7.14 11.24 -1.03
C LEU A 127 6.41 10.35 -0.03
N PRO A 128 5.34 10.78 0.67
CA PRO A 128 4.63 9.91 1.59
C PRO A 128 4.04 8.66 0.92
N PHE A 129 3.52 8.77 -0.30
CA PHE A 129 2.96 7.64 -1.05
C PHE A 129 4.06 6.69 -1.51
N ILE A 130 5.17 7.22 -2.01
CA ILE A 130 6.38 6.45 -2.34
C ILE A 130 6.88 5.69 -1.11
N PHE A 131 6.87 6.32 0.07
CA PHE A 131 7.25 5.67 1.32
C PHE A 131 6.35 4.46 1.64
N PHE A 132 5.02 4.59 1.50
CA PHE A 132 4.10 3.47 1.71
C PHE A 132 4.29 2.36 0.67
N ALA A 133 4.58 2.70 -0.59
CA ALA A 133 4.92 1.72 -1.62
C ALA A 133 6.21 0.97 -1.27
N ILE A 134 7.26 1.66 -0.82
CA ILE A 134 8.51 1.04 -0.35
C ILE A 134 8.23 0.14 0.87
N TRP A 135 7.41 0.59 1.80
CA TRP A 135 7.05 -0.20 2.97
C TRP A 135 6.30 -1.48 2.58
N LEU A 136 5.37 -1.37 1.62
CA LEU A 136 4.70 -2.55 1.06
C LEU A 136 5.70 -3.51 0.42
N GLY A 137 6.62 -3.02 -0.43
CA GLY A 137 7.66 -3.83 -1.06
C GLY A 137 8.55 -4.54 -0.03
N GLY A 138 8.94 -3.83 1.04
CA GLY A 138 9.67 -4.41 2.17
C GLY A 138 8.87 -5.48 2.91
N GLY A 139 7.58 -5.24 3.13
CA GLY A 139 6.64 -6.21 3.73
C GLY A 139 6.46 -7.45 2.86
N LEU A 140 6.28 -7.25 1.56
CA LEU A 140 6.16 -8.33 0.57
C LEU A 140 7.43 -9.20 0.56
N TRP A 141 8.61 -8.58 0.49
CA TRP A 141 9.87 -9.31 0.57
C TRP A 141 9.99 -10.11 1.87
N TRP A 142 9.65 -9.50 3.00
CA TRP A 142 9.74 -10.15 4.31
C TRP A 142 8.81 -11.37 4.40
N VAL A 143 7.56 -11.24 3.93
CA VAL A 143 6.57 -12.33 3.90
C VAL A 143 7.02 -13.44 2.95
N ALA A 144 7.31 -13.10 1.69
CA ALA A 144 7.72 -14.08 0.69
C ALA A 144 9.01 -14.81 1.10
N ARG A 145 9.99 -14.09 1.65
CA ARG A 145 11.20 -14.70 2.19
C ARG A 145 10.92 -15.68 3.34
N ARG A 146 9.99 -15.33 4.21
CA ARG A 146 9.65 -16.19 5.37
C ARG A 146 8.92 -17.46 4.94
N LEU A 147 8.13 -17.40 3.89
CA LEU A 147 7.37 -18.53 3.34
C LEU A 147 8.23 -19.42 2.42
N PHE A 148 9.05 -18.81 1.58
CA PHE A 148 9.70 -19.47 0.43
C PHE A 148 11.23 -19.33 0.40
N GLY A 149 11.83 -18.77 1.44
CA GLY A 149 13.26 -18.53 1.45
C GLY A 149 13.70 -17.27 0.70
N ASN A 150 15.01 -17.08 0.61
CA ASN A 150 15.56 -15.85 0.01
C ASN A 150 15.24 -15.73 -1.48
N GLU A 151 15.27 -16.81 -2.23
CA GLU A 151 15.07 -16.85 -3.68
C GLU A 151 13.65 -16.37 -4.04
N GLY A 152 12.62 -16.92 -3.37
CA GLY A 152 11.25 -16.47 -3.53
C GLY A 152 11.01 -15.02 -3.13
N GLY A 153 11.64 -14.60 -2.02
CA GLY A 153 11.57 -13.20 -1.59
C GLY A 153 12.18 -12.23 -2.59
N PHE A 154 13.32 -12.54 -3.18
CA PHE A 154 13.95 -11.67 -4.19
C PHE A 154 13.21 -11.65 -5.50
N PHE A 155 12.67 -12.79 -5.95
CA PHE A 155 11.88 -12.84 -7.16
C PHE A 155 10.59 -12.01 -7.03
N ALA A 156 9.86 -12.19 -5.93
CA ALA A 156 8.66 -11.40 -5.65
C ALA A 156 8.94 -9.90 -5.56
N LEU A 157 10.01 -9.51 -4.85
CA LEU A 157 10.41 -8.11 -4.72
C LEU A 157 10.89 -7.52 -6.06
N GLY A 158 11.62 -8.29 -6.86
CA GLY A 158 12.06 -7.83 -8.19
C GLY A 158 10.88 -7.54 -9.11
N LEU A 159 9.88 -8.44 -9.16
CA LEU A 159 8.66 -8.20 -9.92
C LEU A 159 7.89 -6.97 -9.41
N TYR A 160 7.85 -6.76 -8.09
CA TYR A 160 7.22 -5.59 -7.47
C TYR A 160 7.92 -4.29 -7.87
N CYS A 161 9.25 -4.23 -7.70
CA CYS A 161 10.03 -3.02 -7.96
C CYS A 161 9.99 -2.60 -9.43
N PHE A 162 9.96 -3.55 -10.35
CA PHE A 162 9.95 -3.29 -11.78
C PHE A 162 8.55 -3.39 -12.42
N CYS A 163 7.48 -3.27 -11.64
CA CYS A 163 6.12 -3.23 -12.17
C CYS A 163 5.70 -1.79 -12.49
N PRO A 164 5.51 -1.42 -13.78
CA PRO A 164 5.13 -0.06 -14.17
C PRO A 164 3.84 0.41 -13.50
N ALA A 165 2.87 -0.48 -13.31
CA ALA A 165 1.63 -0.15 -12.59
C ALA A 165 1.92 0.27 -11.14
N ILE A 166 2.80 -0.44 -10.43
CA ILE A 166 3.19 -0.08 -9.05
C ILE A 166 3.90 1.26 -9.03
N VAL A 167 4.84 1.51 -9.95
CA VAL A 167 5.55 2.80 -10.06
C VAL A 167 4.54 3.93 -10.29
N ARG A 168 3.64 3.78 -11.28
CA ARG A 168 2.61 4.78 -11.61
C ARG A 168 1.77 5.17 -10.40
N PHE A 169 1.26 4.18 -9.66
CA PHE A 169 0.42 4.45 -8.49
C PHE A 169 1.22 4.92 -7.27
N ALA A 170 2.47 4.54 -7.14
CA ALA A 170 3.34 5.01 -6.06
C ALA A 170 3.68 6.50 -6.16
N VAL A 171 3.80 7.01 -7.40
CA VAL A 171 4.14 8.43 -7.65
C VAL A 171 2.93 9.34 -7.72
N THR A 172 1.71 8.82 -7.62
CA THR A 172 0.47 9.62 -7.69
C THR A 172 -0.18 9.66 -6.30
N PRO A 173 -0.58 10.81 -5.78
CA PRO A 173 -1.38 10.90 -4.57
C PRO A 173 -2.73 10.21 -4.77
N ASN A 174 -2.95 9.08 -4.08
CA ASN A 174 -4.18 8.29 -4.19
C ASN A 174 -4.39 7.38 -2.97
N ASN A 175 -5.59 6.87 -2.83
CA ASN A 175 -5.92 5.90 -1.78
C ASN A 175 -5.49 4.46 -2.11
N GLU A 176 -5.21 4.15 -3.38
CA GLU A 176 -4.99 2.79 -3.87
C GLU A 176 -3.72 2.15 -3.29
N VAL A 177 -2.61 2.90 -3.25
CA VAL A 177 -1.36 2.41 -2.67
C VAL A 177 -1.52 2.13 -1.18
N LEU A 178 -2.28 2.98 -0.48
CA LEU A 178 -2.56 2.81 0.95
C LEU A 178 -3.50 1.63 1.20
N ALA A 179 -4.51 1.45 0.35
CA ALA A 179 -5.43 0.31 0.39
C ALA A 179 -4.69 -1.00 0.11
N MET A 180 -3.84 -1.03 -0.90
CA MET A 180 -2.99 -2.17 -1.25
C MET A 180 -2.04 -2.55 -0.11
N TRP A 181 -1.32 -1.56 0.46
CA TRP A 181 -0.47 -1.75 1.62
C TRP A 181 -1.26 -2.29 2.83
N GLY A 182 -2.41 -1.67 3.08
CA GLY A 182 -3.26 -2.00 4.21
C GLY A 182 -3.87 -3.39 4.10
N LEU A 183 -4.46 -3.73 2.96
CA LEU A 183 -5.09 -5.03 2.73
C LEU A 183 -4.07 -6.17 2.84
N TYR A 184 -2.91 -6.03 2.21
CA TYR A 184 -1.80 -6.98 2.33
C TYR A 184 -1.35 -7.13 3.78
N GLY A 185 -1.16 -6.00 4.46
CA GLY A 185 -0.79 -5.95 5.87
C GLY A 185 -1.80 -6.62 6.79
N VAL A 186 -3.09 -6.34 6.64
CA VAL A 186 -4.18 -6.94 7.43
C VAL A 186 -4.18 -8.45 7.29
N ILE A 187 -4.16 -8.99 6.07
CA ILE A 187 -4.25 -10.44 5.82
C ILE A 187 -3.05 -11.17 6.42
N TYR A 188 -1.81 -10.72 6.13
CA TYR A 188 -0.63 -11.42 6.67
C TYR A 188 -0.41 -11.19 8.16
N THR A 189 -0.86 -10.06 8.70
CA THR A 189 -0.85 -9.84 10.16
C THR A 189 -1.87 -10.75 10.84
N ALA A 190 -3.06 -10.93 10.27
CA ALA A 190 -4.08 -11.86 10.76
C ALA A 190 -3.55 -13.30 10.79
N MET A 191 -2.93 -13.78 9.71
CA MET A 191 -2.24 -15.08 9.68
C MET A 191 -1.14 -15.16 10.74
N GLY A 192 -0.37 -14.08 10.91
CA GLY A 192 0.67 -13.98 11.93
C GLY A 192 0.14 -14.04 13.36
N VAL A 193 -1.04 -13.49 13.63
CA VAL A 193 -1.76 -13.61 14.91
C VAL A 193 -2.19 -15.06 15.14
N ALA A 194 -2.84 -15.69 14.15
CA ALA A 194 -3.27 -17.08 14.23
C ALA A 194 -2.11 -18.02 14.57
N HIS A 195 -0.98 -17.86 13.89
CA HIS A 195 0.23 -18.62 14.17
C HIS A 195 0.78 -18.33 15.58
N ALA A 196 0.72 -17.08 16.06
CA ALA A 196 1.15 -16.73 17.41
C ALA A 196 0.25 -17.32 18.48
N MET A 197 -1.01 -17.59 18.18
CA MET A 197 -1.94 -18.20 19.13
C MET A 197 -1.53 -19.58 19.58
N GLN A 198 -0.66 -20.26 18.86
CA GLN A 198 -0.03 -21.53 19.28
C GLN A 198 1.01 -21.31 20.39
N SER A 199 1.43 -20.08 20.65
CA SER A 199 2.41 -19.64 21.64
C SER A 199 1.74 -19.01 22.88
N PRO A 200 2.47 -18.70 23.98
CA PRO A 200 1.93 -18.01 25.15
C PRO A 200 1.28 -16.66 24.80
N ARG A 201 0.21 -16.29 25.52
CA ARG A 201 -0.61 -15.07 25.28
C ARG A 201 0.20 -13.77 25.20
N ARG A 202 1.32 -13.66 25.94
CA ARG A 202 2.21 -12.49 25.88
C ARG A 202 2.69 -12.15 24.47
N LYS A 203 2.83 -13.15 23.58
CA LYS A 203 3.27 -12.98 22.19
C LYS A 203 2.14 -12.54 21.24
N TRP A 204 0.87 -12.63 21.62
CA TRP A 204 -0.26 -12.25 20.79
C TRP A 204 -0.51 -10.74 20.80
N ARG A 205 -0.43 -10.11 21.99
CA ARG A 205 -0.79 -8.70 22.22
C ARG A 205 -0.18 -7.74 21.18
N PRO A 206 1.13 -7.72 20.94
CA PRO A 206 1.73 -6.78 19.97
C PRO A 206 1.25 -7.05 18.54
N ARG A 207 0.94 -8.30 18.20
CA ARG A 207 0.43 -8.66 16.87
C ARG A 207 -1.03 -8.28 16.69
N ILE A 208 -1.84 -8.40 17.74
CA ILE A 208 -3.23 -7.94 17.73
C ILE A 208 -3.27 -6.42 17.60
N ALA A 209 -2.44 -5.69 18.35
CA ALA A 209 -2.33 -4.25 18.20
C ALA A 209 -1.93 -3.85 16.77
N LEU A 210 -0.96 -4.55 16.19
CA LEU A 210 -0.55 -4.32 14.80
C LEU A 210 -1.69 -4.60 13.79
N LEU A 211 -2.47 -5.68 14.00
CA LEU A 211 -3.66 -6.01 13.19
C LEU A 211 -4.71 -4.89 13.29
N THR A 212 -4.98 -4.42 14.52
CA THR A 212 -5.93 -3.33 14.77
C THR A 212 -5.51 -2.04 14.07
N ILE A 213 -4.23 -1.67 14.17
CA ILE A 213 -3.69 -0.48 13.51
C ILE A 213 -3.75 -0.65 11.99
N ALA A 214 -3.31 -1.80 11.46
CA ALA A 214 -3.35 -2.07 10.02
C ALA A 214 -4.79 -1.99 9.49
N LEU A 215 -5.76 -2.60 10.18
CA LEU A 215 -7.17 -2.56 9.79
C LEU A 215 -7.74 -1.13 9.87
N GLY A 216 -7.41 -0.37 10.92
CA GLY A 216 -7.86 1.01 11.09
C GLY A 216 -7.30 1.96 10.03
N LEU A 217 -6.01 1.86 9.71
CA LEU A 217 -5.39 2.66 8.64
C LEU A 217 -5.91 2.26 7.26
N THR A 218 -6.16 0.96 7.05
CA THR A 218 -6.79 0.50 5.80
C THR A 218 -8.19 1.06 5.66
N ALA A 219 -8.98 1.07 6.73
CA ALA A 219 -10.32 1.67 6.73
C ALA A 219 -10.28 3.18 6.49
N ALA A 220 -9.30 3.87 7.07
CA ALA A 220 -9.09 5.31 6.86
C ALA A 220 -8.60 5.64 5.44
N ALA A 221 -7.98 4.70 4.74
CA ALA A 221 -7.61 4.82 3.34
C ALA A 221 -8.79 4.45 2.43
N HIS A 222 -9.34 3.24 2.59
CA HIS A 222 -10.40 2.71 1.74
C HIS A 222 -11.25 1.69 2.52
N VAL A 223 -12.51 2.04 2.80
CA VAL A 223 -13.40 1.24 3.66
C VAL A 223 -13.65 -0.15 3.08
N LEU A 224 -13.86 -0.26 1.76
CA LEU A 224 -14.07 -1.55 1.12
C LEU A 224 -12.86 -2.48 1.28
N ALA A 225 -11.63 -1.96 1.11
CA ALA A 225 -10.42 -2.74 1.33
C ALA A 225 -10.32 -3.26 2.76
N ALA A 226 -10.75 -2.46 3.75
CA ALA A 226 -10.80 -2.87 5.15
C ALA A 226 -11.84 -3.97 5.40
N ILE A 227 -13.04 -3.85 4.80
CA ILE A 227 -14.09 -4.88 4.90
C ILE A 227 -13.59 -6.21 4.31
N ILE A 228 -13.01 -6.17 3.13
CA ILE A 228 -12.42 -7.35 2.48
C ILE A 228 -11.31 -7.93 3.34
N GLY A 229 -10.39 -7.07 3.82
CA GLY A 229 -9.30 -7.48 4.71
C GLY A 229 -9.78 -8.11 6.01
N PHE A 230 -10.85 -7.57 6.60
CA PHE A 230 -11.49 -8.12 7.80
C PHE A 230 -12.10 -9.51 7.53
N ILE A 231 -12.86 -9.65 6.44
CA ILE A 231 -13.51 -10.93 6.08
C ILE A 231 -12.44 -11.99 5.77
N LEU A 232 -11.51 -11.69 4.87
CA LEU A 232 -10.48 -12.63 4.46
C LEU A 232 -9.49 -12.94 5.59
N GLY A 233 -9.11 -11.92 6.37
CA GLY A 233 -8.30 -12.10 7.57
C GLY A 233 -8.97 -13.01 8.59
N SER A 234 -10.29 -12.85 8.82
CA SER A 234 -11.08 -13.71 9.70
C SER A 234 -11.12 -15.16 9.21
N ILE A 235 -11.37 -15.37 7.92
CA ILE A 235 -11.40 -16.71 7.30
C ILE A 235 -10.06 -17.41 7.50
N TRP A 236 -8.94 -16.74 7.18
CA TRP A 236 -7.61 -17.32 7.34
C TRP A 236 -7.24 -17.56 8.81
N MET A 237 -7.63 -16.65 9.71
CA MET A 237 -7.43 -16.88 11.14
C MET A 237 -8.23 -18.09 11.65
N LEU A 238 -9.49 -18.23 11.26
CA LEU A 238 -10.33 -19.37 11.64
C LEU A 238 -9.79 -20.69 11.09
N TYR A 239 -9.26 -20.67 9.86
CA TYR A 239 -8.63 -21.84 9.25
C TYR A 239 -7.36 -22.26 10.01
N LEU A 240 -6.49 -21.31 10.35
CA LEU A 240 -5.18 -21.58 10.98
C LEU A 240 -5.25 -21.76 12.49
N ALA A 241 -6.30 -21.28 13.17
CA ALA A 241 -6.40 -21.30 14.64
C ALA A 241 -6.82 -22.64 15.22
N GLU A 242 -7.30 -23.59 14.39
CA GLU A 242 -7.70 -24.95 14.77
C GLU A 242 -8.53 -24.99 16.07
N ARG A 243 -7.89 -25.35 17.20
CA ARG A 243 -8.52 -25.52 18.50
C ARG A 243 -8.90 -24.22 19.23
N ARG A 244 -8.49 -23.05 18.71
CA ARG A 244 -8.66 -21.74 19.39
C ARG A 244 -9.60 -20.79 18.63
N ARG A 245 -10.55 -21.33 17.87
CA ARG A 245 -11.48 -20.55 17.02
C ARG A 245 -12.32 -19.52 17.80
N SER A 246 -12.72 -19.83 19.05
CA SER A 246 -13.46 -18.88 19.90
C SER A 246 -12.69 -17.59 20.18
N TYR A 247 -11.37 -17.69 20.36
CA TYR A 247 -10.52 -16.51 20.56
C TYR A 247 -10.37 -15.68 19.28
N VAL A 248 -10.45 -16.30 18.09
CA VAL A 248 -10.39 -15.57 16.82
C VAL A 248 -11.51 -14.56 16.73
N MET A 249 -12.75 -14.98 17.02
CA MET A 249 -13.91 -14.08 16.99
C MET A 249 -13.72 -12.89 17.93
N GLN A 250 -13.27 -13.14 19.16
CA GLN A 250 -12.99 -12.09 20.13
C GLN A 250 -11.91 -11.13 19.61
N ILE A 251 -10.79 -11.65 19.09
CA ILE A 251 -9.69 -10.83 18.55
C ILE A 251 -10.18 -9.98 17.39
N MET A 252 -10.96 -10.54 16.47
CA MET A 252 -11.47 -9.82 15.31
C MET A 252 -12.47 -8.73 15.71
N ILE A 253 -13.37 -8.99 16.67
CA ILE A 253 -14.28 -7.98 17.20
C ILE A 253 -13.49 -6.83 17.85
N PHE A 254 -12.53 -7.13 18.74
CA PHE A 254 -11.68 -6.10 19.34
C PHE A 254 -10.90 -5.31 18.30
N SER A 255 -10.35 -5.98 17.28
CA SER A 255 -9.62 -5.32 16.19
C SER A 255 -10.56 -4.45 15.36
N ALA A 256 -11.80 -4.86 15.11
CA ALA A 256 -12.79 -4.06 14.40
C ALA A 256 -13.20 -2.82 15.19
N VAL A 257 -13.47 -2.96 16.50
CA VAL A 257 -13.80 -1.81 17.36
C VAL A 257 -12.63 -0.82 17.41
N GLY A 258 -11.41 -1.31 17.60
CA GLY A 258 -10.21 -0.47 17.58
C GLY A 258 -9.98 0.19 16.21
N ALA A 259 -10.23 -0.51 15.12
CA ALA A 259 -10.15 0.04 13.76
C ALA A 259 -11.20 1.13 13.52
N LEU A 260 -12.44 0.95 13.99
CA LEU A 260 -13.47 1.98 13.94
C LEU A 260 -13.10 3.23 14.75
N ALA A 261 -12.48 3.04 15.92
CA ALA A 261 -11.96 4.17 16.70
C ALA A 261 -10.86 4.94 15.96
N ILE A 262 -9.93 4.23 15.29
CA ILE A 262 -8.91 4.85 14.45
C ILE A 262 -9.56 5.59 13.27
N LEU A 263 -10.50 4.95 12.57
CA LEU A 263 -11.23 5.56 11.47
C LEU A 263 -11.95 6.83 11.93
N PHE A 264 -12.64 6.79 13.08
CA PHE A 264 -13.32 7.95 13.66
C PHE A 264 -12.35 9.09 14.00
N ALA A 265 -11.14 8.76 14.47
CA ALA A 265 -10.08 9.76 14.70
C ALA A 265 -9.66 10.46 13.40
N PHE A 266 -9.63 9.76 12.27
CA PHE A 266 -9.36 10.37 10.95
C PHE A 266 -10.45 11.34 10.50
N TYR A 267 -11.65 11.25 11.06
CA TYR A 267 -12.75 12.22 10.89
C TYR A 267 -12.80 13.26 12.02
N ALA A 268 -11.70 13.42 12.77
CA ALA A 268 -11.57 14.35 13.89
C ALA A 268 -12.65 14.15 14.96
N PHE A 269 -13.07 12.91 15.21
CA PHE A 269 -14.12 12.50 16.17
C PHE A 269 -15.48 13.16 15.91
N ARG A 270 -15.82 13.46 14.66
CA ARG A 270 -17.07 14.09 14.28
C ARG A 270 -18.05 13.09 13.69
N PRO A 271 -19.24 12.92 14.30
CA PRO A 271 -20.20 11.89 13.87
C PRO A 271 -20.81 12.19 12.50
N GLU A 272 -21.03 13.46 12.16
CA GLU A 272 -21.66 13.84 10.92
C GLU A 272 -20.81 13.44 9.69
N PRO A 273 -19.57 13.93 9.49
CA PRO A 273 -18.77 13.48 8.35
C PRO A 273 -18.43 11.98 8.42
N PHE A 274 -18.35 11.40 9.61
CA PHE A 274 -18.13 9.97 9.78
C PHE A 274 -19.32 9.15 9.23
N SER A 275 -20.54 9.63 9.38
CA SER A 275 -21.73 8.93 8.86
C SER A 275 -21.71 8.80 7.34
N TYR A 276 -21.12 9.75 6.62
CA TYR A 276 -21.00 9.70 5.15
C TYR A 276 -20.16 8.52 4.65
N VAL A 277 -19.25 7.99 5.45
CA VAL A 277 -18.49 6.76 5.13
C VAL A 277 -19.44 5.60 4.83
N PHE A 278 -20.55 5.51 5.56
CA PHE A 278 -21.51 4.41 5.44
C PHE A 278 -22.65 4.71 4.47
N THR A 279 -22.99 5.99 4.28
CA THR A 279 -24.11 6.42 3.43
C THR A 279 -23.70 6.70 2.00
N GLY A 280 -22.44 7.02 1.73
CA GLY A 280 -21.89 7.43 0.44
C GLY A 280 -21.76 6.35 -0.63
N GLY A 281 -22.31 5.16 -0.43
CA GLY A 281 -22.22 4.07 -1.43
C GLY A 281 -20.88 3.34 -1.47
N ALA A 282 -20.06 3.57 -0.48
CA ALA A 282 -18.69 3.09 -0.32
C ALA A 282 -18.48 1.57 -0.40
N ALA A 283 -19.53 0.80 -0.19
CA ALA A 283 -19.45 -0.66 -0.07
C ALA A 283 -20.09 -1.41 -1.24
N ARG A 284 -20.42 -0.74 -2.33
CA ARG A 284 -20.98 -1.42 -3.50
C ARG A 284 -19.86 -2.03 -4.34
N PHE A 285 -19.83 -3.33 -4.38
CA PHE A 285 -18.90 -4.10 -5.20
C PHE A 285 -19.61 -5.31 -5.80
N TRP A 286 -19.10 -5.78 -6.92
CA TRP A 286 -19.55 -7.01 -7.56
C TRP A 286 -18.39 -7.72 -8.25
N PHE A 287 -18.58 -8.98 -8.55
CA PHE A 287 -17.62 -9.77 -9.31
C PHE A 287 -18.02 -9.77 -10.79
N SER A 288 -17.07 -9.48 -11.67
CA SER A 288 -17.29 -9.45 -13.11
C SER A 288 -16.05 -9.94 -13.86
N LEU A 289 -16.26 -10.60 -14.98
CA LEU A 289 -15.18 -10.95 -15.91
C LEU A 289 -14.48 -9.71 -16.45
N GLU A 290 -15.16 -8.57 -16.52
CA GLU A 290 -14.56 -7.28 -16.87
C GLU A 290 -13.45 -6.87 -15.90
N GLY A 291 -13.58 -7.17 -14.60
CA GLY A 291 -12.51 -6.94 -13.61
C GLY A 291 -11.26 -7.75 -13.95
N ALA A 292 -11.44 -9.02 -14.30
CA ALA A 292 -10.33 -9.88 -14.73
C ALA A 292 -9.70 -9.41 -16.05
N THR A 293 -10.51 -9.01 -17.03
CA THR A 293 -9.98 -8.48 -18.31
C THR A 293 -9.24 -7.16 -18.11
N ARG A 294 -9.72 -6.28 -17.24
CA ARG A 294 -9.01 -5.04 -16.87
C ARG A 294 -7.63 -5.31 -16.28
N PHE A 295 -7.48 -6.38 -15.50
CA PHE A 295 -6.15 -6.81 -15.04
C PHE A 295 -5.20 -7.07 -16.21
N PHE A 296 -5.63 -7.85 -17.21
CA PHE A 296 -4.80 -8.20 -18.36
C PHE A 296 -4.58 -7.03 -19.34
N THR A 297 -5.50 -6.09 -19.42
CA THR A 297 -5.41 -4.95 -20.36
C THR A 297 -4.70 -3.74 -19.75
N ASN A 298 -4.82 -3.51 -18.46
CA ASN A 298 -4.24 -2.36 -17.77
C ASN A 298 -2.83 -2.62 -17.22
N ILE A 299 -2.47 -3.89 -17.03
CA ILE A 299 -1.06 -4.22 -16.88
C ILE A 299 -0.49 -4.19 -18.29
N ALA A 300 0.14 -3.10 -18.66
CA ALA A 300 0.97 -2.99 -19.86
C ALA A 300 2.15 -3.97 -19.86
N ASP A 301 2.10 -4.98 -18.98
CA ASP A 301 3.18 -5.88 -18.62
C ASP A 301 2.95 -7.27 -19.21
N GLY A 302 3.17 -7.40 -20.50
CA GLY A 302 3.24 -8.72 -21.13
C GLY A 302 4.09 -9.73 -20.34
N PRO A 303 5.28 -9.36 -19.80
CA PRO A 303 6.09 -10.27 -19.00
C PRO A 303 5.41 -10.75 -17.71
N ILE A 304 4.66 -9.91 -16.98
CA ILE A 304 3.94 -10.36 -15.77
C ILE A 304 2.83 -11.35 -16.15
N VAL A 305 2.10 -11.10 -17.25
CA VAL A 305 1.06 -12.00 -17.72
C VAL A 305 1.66 -13.36 -18.08
N VAL A 306 2.71 -13.37 -18.90
CA VAL A 306 3.41 -14.61 -19.28
C VAL A 306 3.96 -15.33 -18.05
N THR A 307 4.59 -14.61 -17.14
CA THR A 307 5.12 -15.18 -15.88
C THR A 307 4.01 -15.79 -15.05
N THR A 308 2.83 -15.16 -15.01
CA THR A 308 1.66 -15.68 -14.28
C THR A 308 1.18 -16.98 -14.91
N LEU A 309 1.06 -17.04 -16.24
CA LEU A 309 0.67 -18.27 -16.95
C LEU A 309 1.67 -19.40 -16.73
N VAL A 310 2.96 -19.12 -16.84
CA VAL A 310 4.04 -20.08 -16.55
C VAL A 310 3.97 -20.57 -15.10
N ALA A 311 3.77 -19.66 -14.14
CA ALA A 311 3.67 -20.02 -12.74
C ALA A 311 2.42 -20.88 -12.45
N LEU A 312 1.28 -20.57 -13.06
CA LEU A 312 0.08 -21.40 -12.94
C LEU A 312 0.31 -22.81 -13.50
N PHE A 313 0.98 -22.92 -14.65
CA PHE A 313 1.37 -24.21 -15.21
C PHE A 313 2.30 -24.97 -14.24
N LEU A 314 3.34 -24.33 -13.73
CA LEU A 314 4.27 -24.93 -12.77
C LEU A 314 3.58 -25.30 -11.46
N TYR A 315 2.63 -24.50 -10.97
CA TYR A 315 1.84 -24.79 -9.79
C TYR A 315 1.02 -26.08 -9.95
N VAL A 316 0.49 -26.33 -11.14
CA VAL A 316 -0.24 -27.59 -11.43
C VAL A 316 0.72 -28.74 -11.65
N ALA A 317 1.82 -28.53 -12.39
CA ALA A 317 2.79 -29.56 -12.76
C ALA A 317 3.66 -30.03 -11.60
N ILE A 318 4.09 -29.11 -10.74
CA ILE A 318 4.98 -29.39 -9.61
C ILE A 318 4.13 -29.60 -8.35
N ARG A 319 3.99 -30.85 -7.91
CA ARG A 319 3.15 -31.19 -6.74
C ARG A 319 3.56 -30.44 -5.45
N ARG A 320 4.84 -30.11 -5.28
CA ARG A 320 5.35 -29.34 -4.13
C ARG A 320 4.77 -27.93 -4.03
N CYS A 321 4.43 -27.32 -5.18
CA CYS A 321 3.86 -25.97 -5.19
C CYS A 321 2.44 -25.87 -4.62
N ARG A 322 1.75 -26.99 -4.40
CA ARG A 322 0.34 -27.05 -3.98
C ARG A 322 0.16 -27.09 -2.46
N TYR A 323 0.92 -26.32 -1.73
CA TYR A 323 0.74 -26.21 -0.29
C TYR A 323 0.13 -24.86 0.11
N PHE A 324 -0.26 -24.76 1.37
CA PHE A 324 -0.94 -23.56 1.90
C PHE A 324 -0.19 -22.24 1.60
N GLY A 325 1.14 -22.24 1.72
CA GLY A 325 1.97 -21.06 1.49
C GLY A 325 1.82 -20.46 0.10
N ASN A 326 1.63 -21.29 -0.95
CA ASN A 326 1.38 -20.86 -2.33
C ASN A 326 -0.11 -20.69 -2.63
N THR A 327 -0.95 -21.57 -2.06
CA THR A 327 -2.40 -21.57 -2.35
C THR A 327 -3.08 -20.33 -1.77
N ALA A 328 -2.67 -19.87 -0.57
CA ALA A 328 -3.29 -18.71 0.06
C ALA A 328 -3.12 -17.43 -0.77
N PRO A 329 -1.91 -17.00 -1.18
CA PRO A 329 -1.76 -15.80 -2.00
C PRO A 329 -2.42 -15.95 -3.39
N LEU A 330 -2.42 -17.15 -4.00
CA LEU A 330 -3.16 -17.42 -5.25
C LEU A 330 -4.66 -17.19 -5.04
N ALA A 331 -5.25 -17.75 -3.99
CA ALA A 331 -6.66 -17.58 -3.69
C ALA A 331 -7.02 -16.10 -3.47
N MET A 332 -6.16 -15.33 -2.78
CA MET A 332 -6.34 -13.89 -2.60
C MET A 332 -6.31 -13.15 -3.94
N ALA A 333 -5.34 -13.43 -4.78
CA ALA A 333 -5.24 -12.81 -6.09
C ALA A 333 -6.47 -13.10 -6.96
N LEU A 334 -6.91 -14.37 -7.02
CA LEU A 334 -8.08 -14.80 -7.81
C LEU A 334 -9.39 -14.19 -7.29
N LEU A 335 -9.52 -13.90 -6.00
CA LEU A 335 -10.69 -13.24 -5.44
C LEU A 335 -10.71 -11.74 -5.74
N LEU A 336 -9.54 -11.10 -5.80
CA LEU A 336 -9.44 -9.66 -5.99
C LEU A 336 -9.45 -9.23 -7.46
N PHE A 337 -8.97 -10.05 -8.39
CA PHE A 337 -8.96 -9.71 -9.82
C PHE A 337 -10.34 -9.42 -10.42
N PRO A 338 -11.38 -10.23 -10.20
CA PRO A 338 -12.69 -9.99 -10.77
C PRO A 338 -13.52 -8.96 -10.00
N LEU A 339 -12.96 -8.34 -8.96
CA LEU A 339 -13.66 -7.37 -8.14
C LEU A 339 -13.78 -6.03 -8.86
N ILE A 340 -14.99 -5.51 -8.96
CA ILE A 340 -15.28 -4.17 -9.47
C ILE A 340 -16.02 -3.38 -8.39
N THR A 341 -15.74 -2.08 -8.32
CA THR A 341 -16.44 -1.13 -7.46
C THR A 341 -17.21 -0.11 -8.30
N THR A 342 -18.21 0.52 -7.71
CA THR A 342 -18.96 1.61 -8.33
C THR A 342 -18.14 2.87 -8.54
N GLN A 343 -16.95 2.93 -7.95
CA GLN A 343 -16.09 4.09 -8.03
C GLN A 343 -15.30 4.07 -9.34
N THR A 344 -15.35 5.19 -10.03
CA THR A 344 -14.63 5.39 -11.30
C THR A 344 -13.11 5.37 -11.15
N VAL A 345 -12.61 5.55 -9.93
CA VAL A 345 -11.18 5.65 -9.61
C VAL A 345 -10.64 4.39 -8.93
N SER A 346 -11.52 3.55 -8.38
CA SER A 346 -11.08 2.35 -7.65
C SER A 346 -10.61 1.26 -8.59
N THR A 347 -9.41 0.77 -8.38
CA THR A 347 -8.76 -0.27 -9.16
C THR A 347 -8.43 -1.48 -8.28
N PRO A 348 -9.44 -2.28 -7.87
CA PRO A 348 -9.23 -3.41 -6.95
C PRO A 348 -8.26 -4.46 -7.48
N TRP A 349 -8.08 -4.58 -8.81
CA TRP A 349 -7.08 -5.44 -9.41
C TRP A 349 -5.65 -5.10 -8.96
N LEU A 350 -5.39 -3.83 -8.65
CA LEU A 350 -4.10 -3.39 -8.10
C LEU A 350 -3.83 -4.02 -6.72
N TRP A 351 -4.89 -4.19 -5.91
CA TRP A 351 -4.77 -4.81 -4.59
C TRP A 351 -4.39 -6.29 -4.65
N ALA A 352 -4.64 -6.94 -5.80
CA ALA A 352 -4.27 -8.32 -6.05
C ALA A 352 -2.77 -8.51 -6.32
N LEU A 353 -2.08 -7.48 -6.84
CA LEU A 353 -0.69 -7.58 -7.28
C LEU A 353 0.30 -8.07 -6.21
N PRO A 354 0.29 -7.57 -4.96
CA PRO A 354 1.21 -8.06 -3.92
C PRO A 354 1.01 -9.56 -3.63
N PHE A 355 -0.24 -10.04 -3.68
CA PHE A 355 -0.54 -11.46 -3.50
C PHE A 355 -0.08 -12.28 -4.70
N LEU A 356 -0.28 -11.77 -5.91
CA LEU A 356 0.23 -12.38 -7.13
C LEU A 356 1.75 -12.52 -7.09
N PHE A 357 2.48 -11.45 -6.77
CA PHE A 357 3.95 -11.50 -6.68
C PHE A 357 4.44 -12.44 -5.59
N THR A 358 3.72 -12.51 -4.45
CA THR A 358 4.01 -13.49 -3.40
C THR A 358 3.84 -14.91 -3.91
N PHE A 359 2.75 -15.20 -4.66
CA PHE A 359 2.51 -16.49 -5.30
C PHE A 359 3.60 -16.83 -6.33
N LEU A 360 3.92 -15.90 -7.23
CA LEU A 360 4.96 -16.09 -8.23
C LEU A 360 6.32 -16.40 -7.58
N GLY A 361 6.68 -15.63 -6.54
CA GLY A 361 7.89 -15.87 -5.74
C GLY A 361 7.94 -17.27 -5.16
N GLY A 362 6.82 -17.76 -4.64
CA GLY A 362 6.72 -19.11 -4.07
C GLY A 362 6.88 -20.22 -5.11
N VAL A 363 6.14 -20.13 -6.22
CA VAL A 363 6.21 -21.15 -7.29
C VAL A 363 7.60 -21.23 -7.91
N PHE A 364 8.23 -20.08 -8.19
CA PHE A 364 9.58 -20.08 -8.74
C PHE A 364 10.63 -20.56 -7.72
N ALA A 365 10.47 -20.28 -6.43
CA ALA A 365 11.33 -20.83 -5.39
C ALA A 365 11.24 -22.37 -5.34
N ASP A 366 10.02 -22.92 -5.39
CA ASP A 366 9.82 -24.38 -5.44
C ASP A 366 10.39 -25.00 -6.71
N ALA A 367 10.28 -24.30 -7.85
CA ALA A 367 10.89 -24.74 -9.12
C ALA A 367 12.43 -24.77 -9.04
N LEU A 368 13.04 -23.82 -8.33
CA LEU A 368 14.50 -23.80 -8.10
C LEU A 368 15.00 -24.94 -7.22
N GLU A 369 14.13 -25.57 -6.42
CA GLU A 369 14.48 -26.76 -5.64
C GLU A 369 14.42 -28.07 -6.46
N THR A 370 14.00 -27.99 -7.71
CA THR A 370 13.96 -29.16 -8.63
C THR A 370 15.35 -29.47 -9.19
N ARG A 371 15.47 -30.63 -9.86
CA ARG A 371 16.72 -31.02 -10.55
C ARG A 371 17.17 -30.03 -11.63
N GLN A 372 16.26 -29.24 -12.18
CA GLN A 372 16.50 -28.27 -13.25
C GLN A 372 16.82 -26.85 -12.72
N ARG A 373 17.44 -26.76 -11.57
CA ARG A 373 17.75 -25.47 -10.89
C ARG A 373 18.39 -24.42 -11.81
N LYS A 374 19.37 -24.82 -12.65
CA LYS A 374 20.08 -23.90 -13.55
C LYS A 374 19.15 -23.28 -14.59
N LEU A 375 18.23 -24.09 -15.14
CA LEU A 375 17.24 -23.62 -16.11
C LEU A 375 16.27 -22.62 -15.45
N PHE A 376 15.72 -22.94 -14.28
CA PHE A 376 14.81 -22.04 -13.58
C PHE A 376 15.50 -20.78 -13.05
N LEU A 377 16.76 -20.85 -12.68
CA LEU A 377 17.55 -19.67 -12.33
C LEU A 377 17.74 -18.75 -13.54
N GLY A 378 18.09 -19.31 -14.71
CA GLY A 378 18.19 -18.57 -15.95
C GLY A 378 16.85 -17.94 -16.37
N LEU A 379 15.76 -18.71 -16.28
CA LEU A 379 14.40 -18.23 -16.58
C LEU A 379 13.99 -17.09 -15.63
N SER A 380 14.19 -17.24 -14.33
CA SER A 380 13.90 -16.19 -13.33
C SER A 380 14.72 -14.94 -13.59
N GLY A 381 16.00 -15.07 -13.94
CA GLY A 381 16.85 -13.95 -14.30
C GLY A 381 16.39 -13.24 -15.57
N ALA A 382 16.01 -14.01 -16.60
CA ALA A 382 15.50 -13.49 -17.86
C ALA A 382 14.19 -12.72 -17.66
N ILE A 383 13.25 -13.27 -16.88
CA ILE A 383 11.99 -12.62 -16.53
C ILE A 383 12.25 -11.28 -15.83
N LEU A 384 13.07 -11.27 -14.78
CA LEU A 384 13.36 -10.03 -14.04
C LEU A 384 14.08 -9.00 -14.90
N LEU A 385 14.99 -9.42 -15.77
CA LEU A 385 15.69 -8.52 -16.68
C LEU A 385 14.74 -7.93 -17.71
N THR A 386 13.90 -8.74 -18.34
CA THR A 386 12.89 -8.28 -19.30
C THR A 386 11.92 -7.31 -18.64
N GLN A 387 11.47 -7.63 -17.43
CA GLN A 387 10.58 -6.76 -16.65
C GLN A 387 11.24 -5.42 -16.30
N ALA A 388 12.51 -5.44 -15.88
CA ALA A 388 13.26 -4.23 -15.59
C ALA A 388 13.45 -3.34 -16.84
N ILE A 389 13.81 -3.95 -17.99
CA ILE A 389 13.95 -3.22 -19.25
C ILE A 389 12.62 -2.57 -19.63
N LEU A 390 11.51 -3.34 -19.58
CA LEU A 390 10.18 -2.82 -19.89
C LEU A 390 9.79 -1.66 -18.96
N CYS A 391 9.97 -1.83 -17.64
CA CYS A 391 9.67 -0.77 -16.68
C CYS A 391 10.44 0.51 -17.01
N LEU A 392 11.75 0.40 -17.23
CA LEU A 392 12.61 1.55 -17.54
C LEU A 392 12.23 2.23 -18.85
N THR A 393 11.79 1.48 -19.86
CA THR A 393 11.34 2.05 -21.15
C THR A 393 9.98 2.76 -21.02
N LEU A 394 9.12 2.34 -20.10
CA LEU A 394 7.82 2.94 -19.86
C LEU A 394 7.86 4.13 -18.86
N LEU A 395 8.96 4.33 -18.11
CA LEU A 395 9.07 5.46 -17.17
C LEU A 395 8.78 6.84 -17.81
N PRO A 396 9.23 7.15 -19.05
CA PRO A 396 8.91 8.44 -19.69
C PRO A 396 7.40 8.62 -19.93
N GLU A 397 6.67 7.54 -20.24
CA GLU A 397 5.22 7.59 -20.44
C GLU A 397 4.46 7.75 -19.11
N ILE A 398 4.98 7.16 -18.04
CA ILE A 398 4.42 7.33 -16.68
C ILE A 398 4.61 8.77 -16.20
N ALA A 399 5.66 9.46 -16.65
CA ALA A 399 5.97 10.82 -16.26
C ALA A 399 5.18 11.91 -17.03
N GLN A 400 4.48 11.54 -18.09
CA GLN A 400 3.56 12.42 -18.83
C GLN A 400 2.18 12.49 -18.17
#